data_272e1e4635b92fc1e66ac153ce438b5d
#
_entry.id   272e1e4635b92fc1e66ac153ce438b5d
#
_cell.length_a   1.000
_cell.length_b   1.000
_cell.length_c   1.000
_cell.angle_alpha   90.00
_cell.angle_beta   90.00
_cell.angle_gamma   90.00
#
_symmetry.space_group_name_H-M   'P 1'
#
loop_
_entity.id
_entity.type
_entity.pdbx_description
1 polymer ?
#
loop_
_entity_poly.entity_id
_entity_poly.type
_entity_poly.pdbx_seq_one_letter_code
_entity_poly.pdbx_strand_id
1 'polypeptide(L)'
;TNSKVLIIGMGGLGCPVAEFLSRSGIGSLGIVDHDRISLSNIHRQSLFNEKDLNQQKVKIAKKKLNNINSLTKIKIFNYKLNKSNFQKIIKDYDYIVDGTDNFESKFLINDLSLKYKKFLITGAISKFDGHIFTFNFKNKKEPCLRCFYQEEKISNEILNCEYEGILGTVAGIVGTMQANEILKSILNLSLIHI
;
A
#
# COMPACT_ATOMS: atom_id res chain seq x y z
N THR A 1 -1.47 15.05 -12.32
CA THR A 1 -0.21 15.44 -11.64
C THR A 1 0.96 14.64 -12.18
N ASN A 2 2.21 15.13 -12.02
CA ASN A 2 3.42 14.38 -12.40
C ASN A 2 3.93 13.46 -11.28
N SER A 3 3.19 13.33 -10.19
CA SER A 3 3.57 12.54 -9.02
C SER A 3 3.64 11.04 -9.34
N LYS A 4 4.58 10.36 -8.73
CA LYS A 4 4.84 8.92 -8.91
C LYS A 4 4.64 8.20 -7.58
N VAL A 5 3.66 7.30 -7.53
CA VAL A 5 3.30 6.54 -6.33
C VAL A 5 3.59 5.06 -6.55
N LEU A 6 4.27 4.42 -5.61
CA LEU A 6 4.49 2.97 -5.57
C LEU A 6 3.59 2.35 -4.50
N ILE A 7 2.74 1.44 -4.91
CA ILE A 7 1.85 0.68 -4.03
C ILE A 7 2.42 -0.73 -3.87
N ILE A 8 2.65 -1.15 -2.64
CA ILE A 8 3.19 -2.45 -2.29
C ILE A 8 2.09 -3.25 -1.61
N GLY A 9 1.67 -4.34 -2.25
CA GLY A 9 0.51 -5.15 -1.86
C GLY A 9 -0.78 -4.71 -2.57
N MET A 10 -1.38 -5.61 -3.34
CA MET A 10 -2.70 -5.45 -3.97
C MET A 10 -3.75 -6.28 -3.25
N GLY A 11 -3.77 -6.13 -1.93
CA GLY A 11 -4.73 -6.71 -1.02
C GLY A 11 -5.93 -5.80 -0.74
N GLY A 12 -6.55 -5.98 0.44
CA GLY A 12 -7.69 -5.18 0.89
C GLY A 12 -7.40 -3.70 1.04
N LEU A 13 -6.14 -3.33 1.36
CA LEU A 13 -5.67 -1.95 1.44
C LEU A 13 -5.27 -1.41 0.06
N GLY A 14 -4.45 -2.15 -0.69
CA GLY A 14 -3.89 -1.67 -1.94
C GLY A 14 -4.91 -1.47 -3.06
N CYS A 15 -6.00 -2.26 -3.09
CA CYS A 15 -7.05 -2.12 -4.09
C CYS A 15 -7.72 -0.75 -4.03
N PRO A 16 -8.31 -0.29 -2.92
CA PRO A 16 -8.93 1.04 -2.84
C PRO A 16 -7.90 2.15 -3.01
N VAL A 17 -6.66 2.01 -2.51
CA VAL A 17 -5.59 2.98 -2.77
C VAL A 17 -5.37 3.18 -4.27
N ALA A 18 -5.13 2.09 -5.00
CA ALA A 18 -4.86 2.14 -6.43
C ALA A 18 -6.04 2.73 -7.22
N GLU A 19 -7.26 2.36 -6.85
CA GLU A 19 -8.49 2.84 -7.47
C GLU A 19 -8.64 4.35 -7.30
N PHE A 20 -8.60 4.86 -6.07
CA PHE A 20 -8.81 6.30 -5.81
C PHE A 20 -7.67 7.16 -6.34
N LEU A 21 -6.42 6.72 -6.28
CA LEU A 21 -5.31 7.44 -6.90
C LEU A 21 -5.43 7.49 -8.42
N SER A 22 -5.86 6.41 -9.07
CA SER A 22 -6.12 6.41 -10.51
C SER A 22 -7.25 7.37 -10.88
N ARG A 23 -8.38 7.35 -10.16
CA ARG A 23 -9.52 8.29 -10.35
C ARG A 23 -9.11 9.75 -10.17
N SER A 24 -8.21 10.02 -9.24
CA SER A 24 -7.70 11.37 -8.97
C SER A 24 -6.66 11.87 -9.97
N GLY A 25 -6.32 11.09 -11.00
CA GLY A 25 -5.41 11.51 -12.06
C GLY A 25 -3.94 11.57 -11.63
N ILE A 26 -3.49 10.61 -10.81
CA ILE A 26 -2.06 10.44 -10.51
C ILE A 26 -1.31 10.11 -11.80
N GLY A 27 -0.18 10.78 -12.04
CA GLY A 27 0.59 10.63 -13.28
C GLY A 27 1.16 9.23 -13.48
N SER A 28 1.67 8.60 -12.41
CA SER A 28 2.24 7.26 -12.51
C SER A 28 2.01 6.44 -11.24
N LEU A 29 1.57 5.19 -11.43
CA LEU A 29 1.45 4.17 -10.38
C LEU A 29 2.40 3.01 -10.65
N GLY A 30 3.20 2.65 -9.65
CA GLY A 30 3.88 1.37 -9.58
C GLY A 30 3.07 0.42 -8.70
N ILE A 31 2.92 -0.82 -9.08
CA ILE A 31 2.17 -1.82 -8.33
C ILE A 31 3.04 -3.05 -8.14
N VAL A 32 3.31 -3.41 -6.88
CA VAL A 32 4.08 -4.60 -6.49
C VAL A 32 3.18 -5.59 -5.80
N ASP A 33 3.05 -6.77 -6.34
CA ASP A 33 2.39 -7.93 -5.70
C ASP A 33 2.79 -9.19 -6.46
N HIS A 34 2.91 -10.32 -5.77
CA HIS A 34 3.31 -11.60 -6.39
C HIS A 34 2.18 -12.63 -6.42
N ASP A 35 1.06 -12.32 -5.76
CA ASP A 35 -0.04 -13.25 -5.57
C ASP A 35 -0.93 -13.41 -6.80
N ARG A 36 -1.71 -14.48 -6.72
CA ARG A 36 -2.87 -14.70 -7.57
C ARG A 36 -4.16 -14.39 -6.81
N ILE A 37 -5.20 -14.06 -7.55
CA ILE A 37 -6.52 -13.80 -7.00
C ILE A 37 -7.14 -15.11 -6.53
N SER A 38 -7.59 -15.16 -5.28
CA SER A 38 -8.30 -16.29 -4.69
C SER A 38 -9.70 -15.90 -4.22
N LEU A 39 -10.60 -16.86 -4.14
CA LEU A 39 -11.98 -16.64 -3.71
C LEU A 39 -12.05 -16.05 -2.30
N SER A 40 -11.19 -16.54 -1.40
CA SER A 40 -11.10 -16.05 -0.01
C SER A 40 -10.69 -14.60 0.13
N ASN A 41 -10.21 -13.98 -0.94
CA ASN A 41 -9.75 -12.58 -0.92
C ASN A 41 -10.81 -11.59 -1.43
N ILE A 42 -11.76 -12.04 -2.24
CA ILE A 42 -12.71 -11.16 -2.96
C ILE A 42 -13.53 -10.29 -2.01
N HIS A 43 -13.89 -10.81 -0.82
CA HIS A 43 -14.70 -10.07 0.15
C HIS A 43 -14.09 -8.73 0.62
N ARG A 44 -12.76 -8.55 0.44
CA ARG A 44 -12.03 -7.32 0.86
C ARG A 44 -11.19 -6.67 -0.24
N GLN A 45 -11.02 -7.31 -1.39
CA GLN A 45 -10.19 -6.81 -2.50
C GLN A 45 -11.10 -6.25 -3.61
N SER A 46 -11.52 -4.99 -3.47
CA SER A 46 -12.57 -4.34 -4.27
C SER A 46 -12.32 -4.33 -5.80
N LEU A 47 -11.07 -4.40 -6.23
CA LEU A 47 -10.73 -4.45 -7.66
C LEU A 47 -10.98 -5.81 -8.31
N PHE A 48 -11.20 -6.89 -7.55
CA PHE A 48 -11.26 -8.25 -8.12
C PHE A 48 -12.65 -8.86 -7.95
N ASN A 49 -12.97 -9.81 -8.83
CA ASN A 49 -14.19 -10.59 -8.77
C ASN A 49 -13.93 -12.07 -9.17
N GLU A 50 -14.95 -12.91 -9.13
CA GLU A 50 -14.83 -14.35 -9.40
C GLU A 50 -14.28 -14.67 -10.80
N LYS A 51 -14.55 -13.83 -11.81
CA LYS A 51 -14.02 -14.02 -13.18
C LYS A 51 -12.50 -13.81 -13.27
N ASP A 52 -11.91 -13.21 -12.24
CA ASP A 52 -10.48 -12.93 -12.17
C ASP A 52 -9.68 -14.03 -11.44
N LEU A 53 -10.34 -15.08 -10.91
CA LEU A 53 -9.71 -16.14 -10.11
C LEU A 53 -8.49 -16.74 -10.81
N ASN A 54 -7.47 -17.07 -10.01
CA ASN A 54 -6.20 -17.66 -10.42
C ASN A 54 -5.32 -16.78 -11.32
N GLN A 55 -5.75 -15.55 -11.66
CA GLN A 55 -4.94 -14.60 -12.41
C GLN A 55 -4.03 -13.79 -11.48
N GLN A 56 -2.93 -13.25 -12.03
CA GLN A 56 -1.99 -12.42 -11.27
C GLN A 56 -2.65 -11.09 -10.87
N LYS A 57 -2.64 -10.76 -9.58
CA LYS A 57 -3.26 -9.54 -9.04
C LYS A 57 -2.80 -8.29 -9.79
N VAL A 58 -1.49 -8.12 -9.99
CA VAL A 58 -0.93 -6.94 -10.66
C VAL A 58 -1.40 -6.77 -12.11
N LYS A 59 -1.59 -7.88 -12.85
CA LYS A 59 -2.06 -7.81 -14.24
C LYS A 59 -3.51 -7.38 -14.33
N ILE A 60 -4.36 -7.96 -13.48
CA ILE A 60 -5.79 -7.62 -13.44
C ILE A 60 -5.99 -6.21 -12.90
N ALA A 61 -5.26 -5.83 -11.85
CA ALA A 61 -5.28 -4.46 -11.33
C ALA A 61 -4.93 -3.46 -12.43
N LYS A 62 -3.83 -3.65 -13.16
CA LYS A 62 -3.47 -2.77 -14.29
C LYS A 62 -4.58 -2.65 -15.32
N LYS A 63 -5.17 -3.79 -15.73
CA LYS A 63 -6.27 -3.80 -16.72
C LYS A 63 -7.47 -2.98 -16.22
N LYS A 64 -7.91 -3.20 -14.99
CA LYS A 64 -9.08 -2.52 -14.41
C LYS A 64 -8.83 -1.03 -14.15
N LEU A 65 -7.64 -0.68 -13.66
CA LEU A 65 -7.26 0.72 -13.43
C LEU A 65 -7.13 1.51 -14.75
N ASN A 66 -6.62 0.89 -15.82
CA ASN A 66 -6.60 1.53 -17.14
C ASN A 66 -8.02 1.79 -17.69
N ASN A 67 -8.99 0.93 -17.35
CA ASN A 67 -10.40 1.18 -17.69
C ASN A 67 -11.01 2.34 -16.88
N ILE A 68 -10.50 2.59 -15.66
CA ILE A 68 -10.92 3.73 -14.83
C ILE A 68 -10.31 5.03 -15.37
N ASN A 69 -9.00 5.02 -15.64
CA ASN A 69 -8.29 6.19 -16.15
C ASN A 69 -7.10 5.77 -17.03
N SER A 70 -7.27 5.89 -18.34
CA SER A 70 -6.27 5.51 -19.33
C SER A 70 -5.04 6.43 -19.36
N LEU A 71 -5.11 7.62 -18.76
CA LEU A 71 -4.01 8.58 -18.71
C LEU A 71 -2.99 8.24 -17.61
N THR A 72 -3.36 7.45 -16.60
CA THR A 72 -2.45 7.02 -15.54
C THR A 72 -1.47 5.98 -16.08
N LYS A 73 -0.17 6.27 -16.02
CA LYS A 73 0.89 5.33 -16.42
C LYS A 73 1.07 4.27 -15.35
N ILE A 74 0.77 2.99 -15.65
CA ILE A 74 0.85 1.90 -14.68
C ILE A 74 1.98 0.94 -15.02
N LYS A 75 2.97 0.83 -14.11
CA LYS A 75 4.06 -0.14 -14.14
C LYS A 75 3.81 -1.23 -13.10
N ILE A 76 3.87 -2.49 -13.50
CA ILE A 76 3.62 -3.63 -12.61
C ILE A 76 4.91 -4.39 -12.31
N PHE A 77 4.99 -4.94 -11.09
CA PHE A 77 6.10 -5.72 -10.59
C PHE A 77 5.54 -6.99 -9.94
N ASN A 78 5.61 -8.10 -10.68
CA ASN A 78 5.06 -9.39 -10.25
C ASN A 78 6.13 -10.23 -9.56
N TYR A 79 6.50 -9.83 -8.35
CA TYR A 79 7.44 -10.58 -7.52
C TYR A 79 7.27 -10.24 -6.03
N LYS A 80 7.70 -11.17 -5.18
CA LYS A 80 7.77 -10.93 -3.73
C LYS A 80 8.83 -9.86 -3.46
N LEU A 81 8.43 -8.85 -2.67
CA LEU A 81 9.35 -7.77 -2.30
C LEU A 81 10.51 -8.30 -1.47
N ASN A 82 11.72 -7.85 -1.77
CA ASN A 82 12.92 -8.07 -0.96
C ASN A 82 13.83 -6.84 -1.05
N LYS A 83 14.86 -6.80 -0.23
CA LYS A 83 15.80 -5.67 -0.16
C LYS A 83 16.41 -5.31 -1.52
N SER A 84 16.85 -6.32 -2.28
CA SER A 84 17.54 -6.12 -3.57
C SER A 84 16.61 -5.53 -4.63
N ASN A 85 15.41 -6.12 -4.82
CA ASN A 85 14.50 -5.66 -5.85
C ASN A 85 13.85 -4.32 -5.47
N PHE A 86 13.55 -4.10 -4.19
CA PHE A 86 12.97 -2.83 -3.73
C PHE A 86 13.94 -1.66 -3.88
N GLN A 87 15.22 -1.85 -3.57
CA GLN A 87 16.24 -0.80 -3.78
C GLN A 87 16.35 -0.33 -5.23
N LYS A 88 16.05 -1.20 -6.19
CA LYS A 88 16.09 -0.84 -7.62
C LYS A 88 14.91 0.05 -8.03
N ILE A 89 13.73 -0.20 -7.47
CA ILE A 89 12.50 0.48 -7.91
C ILE A 89 12.15 1.71 -7.07
N ILE A 90 12.45 1.73 -5.76
CA ILE A 90 12.03 2.81 -4.84
C ILE A 90 12.51 4.20 -5.29
N LYS A 91 13.64 4.26 -5.98
CA LYS A 91 14.24 5.52 -6.44
C LYS A 91 13.35 6.27 -7.42
N ASP A 92 12.57 5.54 -8.23
CA ASP A 92 11.75 6.07 -9.30
C ASP A 92 10.44 6.70 -8.81
N TYR A 93 10.12 6.56 -7.50
CA TYR A 93 8.85 7.00 -6.92
C TYR A 93 9.06 8.04 -5.82
N ASP A 94 8.08 8.95 -5.68
CA ASP A 94 8.07 10.02 -4.68
C ASP A 94 7.38 9.57 -3.39
N TYR A 95 6.31 8.80 -3.55
CA TYR A 95 5.42 8.31 -2.51
C TYR A 95 5.41 6.80 -2.49
N ILE A 96 5.47 6.23 -1.30
CA ILE A 96 5.40 4.79 -1.07
C ILE A 96 4.16 4.50 -0.23
N VAL A 97 3.33 3.57 -0.69
CA VAL A 97 2.17 3.08 0.05
C VAL A 97 2.42 1.63 0.42
N ASP A 98 2.38 1.36 1.70
CA ASP A 98 2.45 0.01 2.24
C ASP A 98 1.05 -0.51 2.54
N GLY A 99 0.62 -1.48 1.74
CA GLY A 99 -0.63 -2.24 1.91
C GLY A 99 -0.36 -3.72 2.20
N THR A 100 0.83 -4.04 2.75
CA THR A 100 1.20 -5.41 3.13
C THR A 100 0.57 -5.81 4.46
N ASP A 101 0.49 -7.11 4.71
CA ASP A 101 -0.15 -7.73 5.87
C ASP A 101 0.82 -8.35 6.88
N ASN A 102 2.14 -8.20 6.68
CA ASN A 102 3.14 -8.77 7.56
C ASN A 102 4.22 -7.74 7.94
N PHE A 103 4.73 -7.85 9.16
CA PHE A 103 5.68 -6.90 9.72
C PHE A 103 7.07 -6.95 9.06
N GLU A 104 7.51 -8.12 8.56
CA GLU A 104 8.78 -8.23 7.84
C GLU A 104 8.78 -7.29 6.62
N SER A 105 7.73 -7.33 5.82
CA SER A 105 7.56 -6.42 4.68
C SER A 105 7.42 -4.98 5.11
N LYS A 106 6.64 -4.69 6.16
CA LYS A 106 6.45 -3.32 6.69
C LYS A 106 7.75 -2.69 7.15
N PHE A 107 8.57 -3.42 7.91
CA PHE A 107 9.87 -2.92 8.34
C PHE A 107 10.84 -2.74 7.18
N LEU A 108 10.88 -3.67 6.21
CA LEU A 108 11.68 -3.50 5.01
C LEU A 108 11.29 -2.23 4.23
N ILE A 109 9.98 -1.98 4.08
CA ILE A 109 9.45 -0.81 3.39
C ILE A 109 9.80 0.46 4.17
N ASN A 110 9.62 0.46 5.49
CA ASN A 110 9.98 1.57 6.37
C ASN A 110 11.46 1.93 6.24
N ASP A 111 12.36 0.95 6.42
CA ASP A 111 13.80 1.16 6.45
C ASP A 111 14.35 1.71 5.12
N LEU A 112 13.84 1.17 4.00
CA LEU A 112 14.26 1.65 2.69
C LEU A 112 13.61 3.00 2.36
N SER A 113 12.37 3.26 2.78
CA SER A 113 11.74 4.58 2.61
C SER A 113 12.50 5.66 3.39
N LEU A 114 12.91 5.36 4.62
CA LEU A 114 13.77 6.22 5.44
C LEU A 114 15.13 6.46 4.75
N LYS A 115 15.80 5.38 4.32
CA LYS A 115 17.11 5.47 3.64
C LYS A 115 17.06 6.32 2.38
N TYR A 116 15.99 6.19 1.58
CA TYR A 116 15.83 6.93 0.32
C TYR A 116 15.01 8.21 0.47
N LYS A 117 14.73 8.64 1.70
CA LYS A 117 14.00 9.88 2.05
C LYS A 117 12.69 10.02 1.28
N LYS A 118 11.87 8.95 1.30
CA LYS A 118 10.57 8.94 0.64
C LYS A 118 9.46 9.36 1.59
N PHE A 119 8.32 9.73 1.04
CA PHE A 119 7.08 9.85 1.79
C PHE A 119 6.46 8.46 1.89
N LEU A 120 6.23 7.96 3.10
CA LEU A 120 5.67 6.64 3.34
C LEU A 120 4.32 6.76 4.04
N ILE A 121 3.34 6.03 3.51
CA ILE A 121 2.08 5.80 4.19
C ILE A 121 1.91 4.30 4.38
N THR A 122 1.85 3.85 5.62
CA THR A 122 1.64 2.45 5.96
C THR A 122 0.27 2.27 6.62
N GLY A 123 -0.45 1.23 6.21
CA GLY A 123 -1.71 0.81 6.80
C GLY A 123 -1.57 -0.57 7.44
N ALA A 124 -2.28 -0.79 8.51
CA ALA A 124 -2.43 -2.09 9.15
C ALA A 124 -3.88 -2.30 9.58
N ILE A 125 -4.34 -3.55 9.52
CA ILE A 125 -5.69 -3.94 9.93
C ILE A 125 -5.58 -5.18 10.81
N SER A 126 -6.32 -5.17 11.90
CA SER A 126 -6.51 -6.33 12.76
C SER A 126 -7.97 -6.38 13.17
N LYS A 127 -8.66 -7.50 12.90
CA LYS A 127 -10.09 -7.71 13.22
C LYS A 127 -10.98 -6.54 12.75
N PHE A 128 -11.32 -5.63 13.66
CA PHE A 128 -12.19 -4.47 13.45
C PHE A 128 -11.43 -3.14 13.52
N ASP A 129 -10.13 -3.18 13.81
CA ASP A 129 -9.29 -2.01 13.99
C ASP A 129 -8.41 -1.75 12.78
N GLY A 130 -8.18 -0.47 12.48
CA GLY A 130 -7.28 -0.04 11.42
C GLY A 130 -6.35 1.06 11.89
N HIS A 131 -5.09 0.98 11.49
CA HIS A 131 -4.07 1.97 11.81
C HIS A 131 -3.47 2.52 10.53
N ILE A 132 -3.24 3.82 10.50
CA ILE A 132 -2.54 4.51 9.41
C ILE A 132 -1.45 5.36 10.01
N PHE A 133 -0.24 5.22 9.46
CA PHE A 133 0.89 6.07 9.81
C PHE A 133 1.41 6.74 8.54
N THR A 134 1.71 8.02 8.66
CA THR A 134 2.27 8.84 7.60
C THR A 134 3.64 9.36 8.04
N PHE A 135 4.66 9.12 7.22
CA PHE A 135 6.04 9.51 7.49
C PHE A 135 6.60 10.33 6.32
N ASN A 136 7.06 11.54 6.60
CA ASN A 136 7.77 12.36 5.61
C ASN A 136 9.29 12.29 5.86
N PHE A 137 9.93 11.25 5.38
CA PHE A 137 11.38 11.04 5.60
C PHE A 137 12.30 12.05 4.89
N LYS A 138 11.76 13.03 4.20
CA LYS A 138 12.54 14.20 3.78
C LYS A 138 12.95 15.05 4.99
N ASN A 139 12.14 15.04 6.05
CA ASN A 139 12.43 15.68 7.33
C ASN A 139 13.22 14.74 8.25
N LYS A 140 14.41 15.15 8.65
CA LYS A 140 15.34 14.30 9.43
C LYS A 140 14.93 14.03 10.89
N LYS A 141 13.89 14.69 11.41
CA LYS A 141 13.50 14.63 12.83
C LYS A 141 12.21 13.84 13.08
N GLU A 142 11.62 13.25 12.05
CA GLU A 142 10.36 12.50 12.23
C GLU A 142 10.63 11.08 12.73
N PRO A 143 9.76 10.53 13.61
CA PRO A 143 9.81 9.14 14.01
C PRO A 143 9.58 8.24 12.80
N CYS A 144 9.91 6.96 12.93
CA CYS A 144 9.62 5.95 11.90
C CYS A 144 8.78 4.82 12.50
N LEU A 145 8.37 3.86 11.70
CA LEU A 145 7.53 2.74 12.15
C LEU A 145 8.18 1.95 13.29
N ARG A 146 9.51 1.80 13.28
CA ARG A 146 10.26 1.13 14.36
C ARG A 146 10.25 1.90 15.70
N CYS A 147 9.94 3.19 15.68
CA CYS A 147 9.76 3.97 16.91
C CYS A 147 8.43 3.63 17.62
N PHE A 148 7.43 3.16 16.86
CA PHE A 148 6.13 2.74 17.41
C PHE A 148 6.10 1.25 17.76
N TYR A 149 6.67 0.40 16.90
CA TYR A 149 6.66 -1.05 17.07
C TYR A 149 8.05 -1.57 17.42
N GLN A 150 8.22 -2.01 18.66
CA GLN A 150 9.46 -2.67 19.12
C GLN A 150 9.42 -4.14 18.69
N GLU A 151 10.44 -4.59 17.95
CA GLU A 151 10.51 -5.95 17.37
C GLU A 151 10.29 -7.07 18.39
N GLU A 152 10.81 -6.92 19.61
CA GLU A 152 10.73 -7.93 20.66
C GLU A 152 9.29 -8.21 21.14
N LYS A 153 8.39 -7.23 21.06
CA LYS A 153 6.98 -7.37 21.45
C LYS A 153 6.09 -7.91 20.34
N ILE A 154 6.52 -7.80 19.11
CA ILE A 154 5.72 -8.16 17.94
C ILE A 154 5.66 -9.67 17.72
N SER A 155 6.73 -10.41 18.08
CA SER A 155 6.84 -11.84 17.76
C SER A 155 5.77 -12.74 18.40
N ASN A 156 5.18 -12.34 19.53
CA ASN A 156 4.21 -13.14 20.26
C ASN A 156 2.74 -12.81 19.95
N GLU A 157 2.44 -11.60 19.50
CA GLU A 157 1.07 -11.16 19.22
C GLU A 157 0.67 -11.39 17.76
N ILE A 158 1.63 -11.40 16.84
CA ILE A 158 1.36 -11.47 15.39
C ILE A 158 0.93 -12.84 14.93
N LEU A 159 1.42 -13.92 15.55
CA LEU A 159 1.02 -15.29 15.21
C LEU A 159 -0.49 -15.52 15.38
N ASN A 160 -1.16 -14.69 16.18
CA ASN A 160 -2.60 -14.77 16.40
C ASN A 160 -3.42 -13.96 15.38
N CYS A 161 -2.85 -12.90 14.77
CA CYS A 161 -3.59 -12.04 13.86
C CYS A 161 -3.75 -12.61 12.44
N GLU A 162 -2.86 -13.48 11.98
CA GLU A 162 -2.96 -14.11 10.64
C GLU A 162 -4.17 -15.05 10.51
N TYR A 163 -4.65 -15.61 11.63
CA TYR A 163 -5.80 -16.53 11.67
C TYR A 163 -7.13 -15.84 11.96
N GLU A 164 -7.12 -14.58 12.37
CA GLU A 164 -8.32 -13.83 12.69
C GLU A 164 -8.85 -13.09 11.47
N GLY A 165 -10.13 -13.33 11.14
CA GLY A 165 -10.77 -12.72 9.97
C GLY A 165 -10.73 -11.19 10.00
N ILE A 166 -10.63 -10.55 8.84
CA ILE A 166 -10.63 -9.10 8.67
C ILE A 166 -11.97 -8.67 8.09
N LEU A 167 -12.59 -7.64 8.69
CA LEU A 167 -13.79 -7.02 8.13
C LEU A 167 -13.42 -6.25 6.85
N GLY A 168 -13.96 -6.67 5.71
CA GLY A 168 -13.60 -6.10 4.40
C GLY A 168 -13.87 -4.60 4.28
N THR A 169 -14.91 -4.09 4.98
CA THR A 169 -15.21 -2.65 5.02
C THR A 169 -14.13 -1.85 5.74
N VAL A 170 -13.54 -2.38 6.81
CA VAL A 170 -12.41 -1.72 7.50
C VAL A 170 -11.21 -1.62 6.56
N ALA A 171 -10.92 -2.69 5.79
CA ALA A 171 -9.88 -2.65 4.78
C ALA A 171 -10.13 -1.55 3.73
N GLY A 172 -11.36 -1.44 3.26
CA GLY A 172 -11.78 -0.40 2.32
C GLY A 172 -11.60 1.01 2.88
N ILE A 173 -12.02 1.25 4.12
CA ILE A 173 -11.88 2.55 4.80
C ILE A 173 -10.41 2.92 4.95
N VAL A 174 -9.59 2.03 5.54
CA VAL A 174 -8.16 2.29 5.77
C VAL A 174 -7.42 2.55 4.46
N GLY A 175 -7.65 1.75 3.42
CA GLY A 175 -7.02 1.97 2.11
C GLY A 175 -7.47 3.29 1.46
N THR A 176 -8.75 3.66 1.59
CA THR A 176 -9.25 4.96 1.10
C THR A 176 -8.58 6.12 1.84
N MET A 177 -8.41 6.01 3.15
CA MET A 177 -7.71 7.01 3.95
C MET A 177 -6.22 7.09 3.58
N GLN A 178 -5.55 5.96 3.28
CA GLN A 178 -4.18 5.99 2.75
C GLN A 178 -4.11 6.77 1.43
N ALA A 179 -5.06 6.56 0.51
CA ALA A 179 -5.12 7.33 -0.74
C ALA A 179 -5.32 8.82 -0.47
N ASN A 180 -6.21 9.17 0.48
CA ASN A 180 -6.46 10.56 0.87
C ASN A 180 -5.19 11.25 1.41
N GLU A 181 -4.40 10.58 2.25
CA GLU A 181 -3.15 11.12 2.78
C GLU A 181 -2.11 11.37 1.67
N ILE A 182 -2.02 10.50 0.65
CA ILE A 182 -1.21 10.75 -0.55
C ILE A 182 -1.68 12.02 -1.27
N LEU A 183 -2.97 12.14 -1.52
CA LEU A 183 -3.53 13.29 -2.24
C LEU A 183 -3.31 14.60 -1.48
N LYS A 184 -3.53 14.59 -0.16
CA LYS A 184 -3.23 15.74 0.71
C LYS A 184 -1.76 16.14 0.62
N SER A 185 -0.85 15.18 0.69
CA SER A 185 0.59 15.45 0.58
C SER A 185 0.98 16.02 -0.80
N ILE A 186 0.40 15.52 -1.88
CA ILE A 186 0.64 16.01 -3.25
C ILE A 186 0.13 17.45 -3.42
N LEU A 187 -0.98 17.77 -2.77
CA LEU A 187 -1.60 19.10 -2.81
C LEU A 187 -1.00 20.07 -1.78
N ASN A 188 -0.01 19.64 -1.00
CA ASN A 188 0.57 20.38 0.12
C ASN A 188 -0.47 20.83 1.17
N LEU A 189 -1.51 20.01 1.36
CA LEU A 189 -2.51 20.25 2.41
C LEU A 189 -1.97 19.72 3.75
N SER A 190 -2.44 20.35 4.84
CA SER A 190 -2.10 19.89 6.19
C SER A 190 -2.62 18.46 6.43
N LEU A 191 -1.79 17.63 7.06
CA LEU A 191 -2.18 16.27 7.48
C LEU A 191 -3.17 16.27 8.66
N ILE A 192 -3.38 17.44 9.30
CA ILE A 192 -4.29 17.60 10.46
C ILE A 192 -5.75 17.80 10.02
N HIS A 193 -5.98 18.26 8.79
CA HIS A 193 -7.35 18.48 8.29
C HIS A 193 -7.86 17.22 7.60
N ILE A 194 -8.79 16.56 8.24
CA ILE A 194 -9.61 15.47 7.67
C ILE A 194 -10.96 16.06 7.28
#